data_51e744322c3a59c4504b0654ee97d30d
#
_entry.id   51e744322c3a59c4504b0654ee97d30d
#
_cell.length_a   1.000
_cell.length_b   1.000
_cell.length_c   1.000
_cell.angle_alpha   90.00
_cell.angle_beta   90.00
_cell.angle_gamma   90.00
#
_symmetry.space_group_name_H-M   'P 1'
#
loop_
_entity.id
_entity.type
_entity.pdbx_description
1 polymer ?
#
loop_
_entity_poly.entity_id
_entity_poly.type
_entity_poly.pdbx_seq_one_letter_code
_entity_poly.pdbx_strand_id
1 'polypeptide(L)'
;SSAASDVYKRQVYGEEVKFGGGKVIRDGMGQSQVSRSDGAVDTVITNAIILDVTGIYKADIGLKNGNIDHIGKAGNPDTQPGVDIIIGPGTEVIAGEGKIVTAGGFDSHIHFICPQQIDDALHSGITTMLGGGTGPAHGTLATTCTPGPWHIGRMLQSSDAFSMNLAYAGKGNSSMPSGLEEQVLGGAAALKLHEDWGSTPGAIDNCLSVADKFDVQVMIHTDTLNESGFVENTINAINKRTIHTFHTEGAGGGHAPDIIKICGEPYVLPSSTNPTRPFTVNTVEEHLDMLMVCHHLDKSIPEDVSFAESRIRRETMAAEDILHDMGAFSIIASDSQAMGRVGEVIIRTWQTAHKLKVHRGRVSEEHGDNDNLRVKRYLAKYTINPSIA
;
A
#
# COMPACT_ATOMS: atom_id res chain seq x y z
N SER A 1 7.41 -18.96 -9.62
CA SER A 1 8.49 -19.24 -10.60
C SER A 1 8.01 -19.98 -11.83
N SER A 2 7.04 -20.94 -11.74
CA SER A 2 6.54 -21.69 -12.90
C SER A 2 5.70 -20.83 -13.86
N ALA A 3 4.80 -19.99 -13.35
CA ALA A 3 3.95 -19.12 -14.17
C ALA A 3 4.77 -18.08 -14.97
N ALA A 4 5.75 -17.43 -14.33
CA ALA A 4 6.62 -16.49 -15.01
C ALA A 4 7.47 -17.15 -16.10
N SER A 5 7.95 -18.39 -15.86
CA SER A 5 8.71 -19.13 -16.87
C SER A 5 7.83 -19.58 -18.04
N ASP A 6 6.55 -19.82 -17.81
CA ASP A 6 5.61 -20.24 -18.88
C ASP A 6 5.20 -19.06 -19.76
N VAL A 7 5.02 -17.85 -19.19
CA VAL A 7 4.76 -16.63 -19.97
C VAL A 7 5.98 -16.27 -20.81
N TYR A 8 7.19 -16.33 -20.23
CA TYR A 8 8.43 -16.08 -20.96
C TYR A 8 8.65 -17.08 -22.13
N LYS A 9 8.24 -18.34 -21.97
CA LYS A 9 8.32 -19.35 -23.03
C LYS A 9 7.31 -19.15 -24.14
N ARG A 10 6.21 -18.40 -23.92
CA ARG A 10 5.20 -18.11 -24.94
C ARG A 10 5.59 -16.96 -25.87
N GLN A 11 6.40 -16.02 -25.39
CA GLN A 11 6.94 -14.96 -26.22
C GLN A 11 8.26 -15.39 -26.87
N VAL A 12 8.25 -15.63 -28.17
CA VAL A 12 9.46 -15.89 -28.93
C VAL A 12 10.11 -14.54 -29.29
N TYR A 13 11.36 -14.37 -28.89
CA TYR A 13 12.10 -13.14 -29.19
C TYR A 13 12.11 -12.87 -30.70
N GLY A 14 11.71 -11.68 -31.07
CA GLY A 14 11.60 -11.26 -32.46
C GLY A 14 10.22 -11.46 -33.08
N GLU A 15 9.25 -12.05 -32.37
CA GLU A 15 7.85 -12.18 -32.81
C GLU A 15 6.91 -11.14 -32.15
N GLU A 16 7.48 -10.21 -31.39
CA GLU A 16 6.71 -9.20 -30.69
C GLU A 16 5.92 -8.31 -31.65
N VAL A 17 4.68 -8.02 -31.30
CA VAL A 17 3.85 -7.09 -32.02
C VAL A 17 4.19 -5.66 -31.62
N LYS A 18 4.43 -4.80 -32.62
CA LYS A 18 4.78 -3.39 -32.44
C LYS A 18 3.96 -2.51 -33.36
N PHE A 19 3.71 -1.28 -32.94
CA PHE A 19 3.21 -0.23 -33.82
C PHE A 19 4.38 0.39 -34.60
N GLY A 20 4.23 0.52 -35.92
CA GLY A 20 5.28 1.08 -36.79
C GLY A 20 5.78 0.11 -37.86
N GLY A 21 6.95 0.30 -38.45
CA GLY A 21 7.50 -0.51 -39.55
C GLY A 21 7.83 -1.95 -39.16
N GLY A 22 7.79 -2.89 -40.09
CA GLY A 22 8.16 -4.29 -39.90
C GLY A 22 7.01 -5.13 -39.33
N LYS A 23 7.13 -5.58 -38.07
CA LYS A 23 6.13 -6.39 -37.36
C LYS A 23 5.04 -5.49 -36.79
N VAL A 24 4.18 -5.00 -37.61
CA VAL A 24 3.27 -3.93 -37.26
C VAL A 24 1.87 -4.41 -36.91
N ILE A 25 1.20 -3.63 -36.08
CA ILE A 25 -0.22 -3.72 -35.81
C ILE A 25 -0.94 -3.11 -37.01
N ARG A 26 -1.12 -3.90 -38.07
CA ARG A 26 -1.85 -3.58 -39.30
C ARG A 26 -2.84 -4.68 -39.57
N ASP A 27 -3.94 -4.33 -40.26
CA ASP A 27 -4.99 -5.26 -40.62
C ASP A 27 -4.43 -6.47 -41.41
N GLY A 28 -4.81 -7.65 -40.97
CA GLY A 28 -4.34 -8.93 -41.55
C GLY A 28 -2.89 -9.27 -41.22
N MET A 29 -2.21 -8.48 -40.40
CA MET A 29 -0.85 -8.75 -39.89
C MET A 29 -0.87 -8.96 -38.37
N GLY A 30 -0.37 -8.02 -37.61
CA GLY A 30 -0.46 -8.06 -36.14
C GLY A 30 -1.82 -7.70 -35.57
N GLN A 31 -2.69 -7.04 -36.36
CA GLN A 31 -4.09 -6.79 -36.06
C GLN A 31 -4.96 -7.85 -36.69
N SER A 32 -5.82 -8.47 -35.92
CA SER A 32 -6.90 -9.35 -36.40
C SER A 32 -8.13 -8.56 -36.82
N GLN A 33 -9.00 -9.23 -37.58
CA GLN A 33 -10.32 -8.69 -37.94
C GLN A 33 -11.39 -8.99 -36.86
N VAL A 34 -11.00 -9.64 -35.76
CA VAL A 34 -11.90 -10.00 -34.67
C VAL A 34 -12.45 -8.75 -33.98
N SER A 35 -13.77 -8.73 -33.85
CA SER A 35 -14.43 -7.62 -33.16
C SER A 35 -14.27 -7.71 -31.64
N ARG A 36 -14.59 -6.61 -30.93
CA ARG A 36 -14.61 -6.59 -29.46
C ARG A 36 -15.55 -7.64 -28.86
N SER A 37 -16.74 -7.82 -29.48
CA SER A 37 -17.72 -8.85 -29.08
C SER A 37 -17.21 -10.26 -29.27
N ASP A 38 -16.34 -10.49 -30.23
CA ASP A 38 -15.83 -11.80 -30.60
C ASP A 38 -14.49 -12.13 -29.93
N GLY A 39 -13.97 -11.25 -29.06
CA GLY A 39 -12.82 -11.57 -28.23
C GLY A 39 -11.67 -10.55 -28.23
N ALA A 40 -11.66 -9.55 -29.13
CA ALA A 40 -10.62 -8.52 -29.10
C ALA A 40 -10.67 -7.70 -27.79
N VAL A 41 -9.50 -7.33 -27.28
CA VAL A 41 -9.37 -6.52 -26.07
C VAL A 41 -9.63 -5.04 -26.35
N ASP A 42 -9.98 -4.27 -25.30
CA ASP A 42 -10.19 -2.82 -25.42
C ASP A 42 -8.87 -2.07 -25.56
N THR A 43 -7.89 -2.45 -24.73
CA THR A 43 -6.56 -1.85 -24.71
C THR A 43 -5.51 -2.94 -24.55
N VAL A 44 -4.35 -2.78 -25.18
CA VAL A 44 -3.20 -3.65 -24.97
C VAL A 44 -1.95 -2.83 -24.67
N ILE A 45 -1.19 -3.24 -23.65
CA ILE A 45 0.16 -2.74 -23.39
C ILE A 45 1.13 -3.76 -23.96
N THR A 46 1.93 -3.37 -24.95
CA THR A 46 2.81 -4.30 -25.65
C THR A 46 4.25 -4.26 -25.15
N ASN A 47 4.90 -5.42 -25.11
CA ASN A 47 6.34 -5.57 -24.89
C ASN A 47 6.88 -4.95 -23.57
N ALA A 48 6.08 -4.97 -22.52
CA ALA A 48 6.47 -4.45 -21.22
C ALA A 48 7.35 -5.44 -20.44
N ILE A 49 8.25 -4.92 -19.62
CA ILE A 49 8.83 -5.70 -18.53
C ILE A 49 7.87 -5.60 -17.34
N ILE A 50 7.26 -6.72 -17.00
CA ILE A 50 6.34 -6.81 -15.86
C ILE A 50 7.14 -7.18 -14.63
N LEU A 51 7.03 -6.36 -13.59
CA LEU A 51 7.58 -6.60 -12.27
C LEU A 51 6.42 -6.84 -11.31
N ASP A 52 6.30 -8.07 -10.84
CA ASP A 52 5.21 -8.55 -10.01
C ASP A 52 5.72 -9.45 -8.89
N VAL A 53 4.89 -9.72 -7.89
CA VAL A 53 5.18 -10.65 -6.79
C VAL A 53 5.54 -12.06 -7.31
N THR A 54 4.94 -12.48 -8.42
CA THR A 54 5.21 -13.78 -9.06
C THR A 54 6.55 -13.82 -9.79
N GLY A 55 7.07 -12.70 -10.26
CA GLY A 55 8.34 -12.66 -10.98
C GLY A 55 8.63 -11.36 -11.71
N ILE A 56 9.68 -11.41 -12.51
CA ILE A 56 10.09 -10.35 -13.45
C ILE A 56 10.16 -11.00 -14.82
N TYR A 57 9.31 -10.57 -15.74
CA TYR A 57 9.20 -11.19 -17.07
C TYR A 57 8.72 -10.19 -18.11
N LYS A 58 8.96 -10.50 -19.38
CA LYS A 58 8.44 -9.73 -20.53
C LYS A 58 7.14 -10.33 -21.01
N ALA A 59 6.10 -9.52 -21.14
CA ALA A 59 4.81 -9.92 -21.69
C ALA A 59 4.02 -8.70 -22.17
N ASP A 60 2.91 -8.98 -22.87
CA ASP A 60 1.86 -8.02 -23.19
C ASP A 60 0.74 -8.12 -22.15
N ILE A 61 -0.01 -7.04 -21.96
CA ILE A 61 -1.14 -6.97 -21.02
C ILE A 61 -2.38 -6.54 -21.80
N GLY A 62 -3.40 -7.41 -21.85
CA GLY A 62 -4.71 -7.10 -22.40
C GLY A 62 -5.68 -6.60 -21.36
N LEU A 63 -6.35 -5.50 -21.64
CA LEU A 63 -7.39 -4.91 -20.77
C LEU A 63 -8.74 -4.98 -21.47
N LYS A 64 -9.77 -5.43 -20.73
CA LYS A 64 -11.13 -5.52 -21.23
C LYS A 64 -12.12 -5.19 -20.12
N ASN A 65 -13.10 -4.35 -20.41
CA ASN A 65 -14.11 -3.89 -19.45
C ASN A 65 -13.50 -3.31 -18.14
N GLY A 66 -12.37 -2.62 -18.26
CA GLY A 66 -11.67 -2.02 -17.11
C GLY A 66 -10.88 -3.01 -16.23
N ASN A 67 -10.76 -4.26 -16.65
CA ASN A 67 -10.01 -5.29 -15.94
C ASN A 67 -8.82 -5.78 -16.77
N ILE A 68 -7.82 -6.35 -16.10
CA ILE A 68 -6.77 -7.14 -16.75
C ILE A 68 -7.42 -8.44 -17.22
N ASP A 69 -7.51 -8.60 -18.53
CA ASP A 69 -8.09 -9.78 -19.17
C ASP A 69 -7.05 -10.91 -19.24
N HIS A 70 -5.89 -10.61 -19.83
CA HIS A 70 -4.79 -11.56 -19.95
C HIS A 70 -3.43 -10.88 -19.80
N ILE A 71 -2.45 -11.65 -19.33
CA ILE A 71 -1.01 -11.33 -19.41
C ILE A 71 -0.37 -12.44 -20.23
N GLY A 72 0.14 -12.12 -21.45
CA GLY A 72 0.63 -13.12 -22.36
C GLY A 72 1.22 -12.56 -23.64
N LYS A 73 0.85 -13.13 -24.77
CA LYS A 73 1.28 -12.72 -26.10
C LYS A 73 0.12 -12.05 -26.85
N ALA A 74 0.28 -10.78 -27.20
CA ALA A 74 -0.68 -10.06 -28.00
C ALA A 74 -0.41 -10.21 -29.51
N GLY A 75 -1.46 -10.15 -30.32
CA GLY A 75 -1.34 -10.15 -31.76
C GLY A 75 -2.57 -10.63 -32.49
N ASN A 76 -2.33 -11.21 -33.66
CA ASN A 76 -3.33 -11.79 -34.54
C ASN A 76 -3.16 -13.31 -34.56
N PRO A 77 -4.12 -14.10 -34.04
CA PRO A 77 -4.01 -15.56 -33.98
C PRO A 77 -3.95 -16.21 -35.38
N ASP A 78 -4.42 -15.52 -36.44
CA ASP A 78 -4.40 -16.07 -37.81
C ASP A 78 -2.97 -16.01 -38.42
N THR A 79 -2.11 -15.15 -37.88
CA THR A 79 -0.76 -14.94 -38.43
C THR A 79 0.35 -15.37 -37.47
N GLN A 80 0.05 -15.53 -36.20
CA GLN A 80 1.04 -15.84 -35.15
C GLN A 80 0.52 -16.94 -34.19
N PRO A 81 1.29 -17.99 -33.93
CA PRO A 81 0.89 -19.03 -32.97
C PRO A 81 1.00 -18.52 -31.53
N GLY A 82 0.16 -19.06 -30.64
CA GLY A 82 0.22 -18.80 -29.20
C GLY A 82 -0.22 -17.39 -28.78
N VAL A 83 -1.04 -16.73 -29.59
CA VAL A 83 -1.66 -15.44 -29.21
C VAL A 83 -2.76 -15.69 -28.19
N ASP A 84 -2.61 -15.07 -27.02
CA ASP A 84 -3.58 -15.08 -25.92
C ASP A 84 -4.43 -13.79 -25.90
N ILE A 85 -3.89 -12.70 -26.44
CA ILE A 85 -4.49 -11.36 -26.40
C ILE A 85 -4.72 -10.90 -27.83
N ILE A 86 -5.99 -10.88 -28.24
CA ILE A 86 -6.35 -10.54 -29.63
C ILE A 86 -6.40 -9.03 -29.79
N ILE A 87 -5.60 -8.51 -30.72
CA ILE A 87 -5.62 -7.11 -31.16
C ILE A 87 -6.61 -7.00 -32.29
N GLY A 88 -7.73 -6.33 -32.08
CA GLY A 88 -8.74 -6.04 -33.07
C GLY A 88 -8.63 -4.62 -33.61
N PRO A 89 -9.50 -4.25 -34.58
CA PRO A 89 -9.46 -2.92 -35.19
C PRO A 89 -9.82 -1.77 -34.24
N GLY A 90 -10.52 -2.07 -33.12
CA GLY A 90 -10.89 -1.10 -32.11
C GLY A 90 -9.98 -1.13 -30.87
N THR A 91 -8.93 -1.94 -30.86
CA THR A 91 -8.01 -2.06 -29.71
C THR A 91 -7.06 -0.85 -29.65
N GLU A 92 -7.05 -0.14 -28.53
CA GLU A 92 -6.02 0.85 -28.23
C GLU A 92 -4.69 0.16 -27.92
N VAL A 93 -3.59 0.68 -28.47
CA VAL A 93 -2.25 0.11 -28.27
C VAL A 93 -1.34 1.07 -27.54
N ILE A 94 -0.85 0.64 -26.39
CA ILE A 94 0.13 1.37 -25.58
C ILE A 94 1.47 0.66 -25.70
N ALA A 95 2.48 1.37 -26.22
CA ALA A 95 3.85 0.85 -26.32
C ALA A 95 4.50 0.74 -24.94
N GLY A 96 4.79 -0.49 -24.52
CA GLY A 96 5.47 -0.80 -23.27
C GLY A 96 6.97 -1.01 -23.40
N GLU A 97 7.53 -0.88 -24.61
CA GLU A 97 8.96 -1.03 -24.87
C GLU A 97 9.81 -0.08 -24.02
N GLY A 98 10.77 -0.64 -23.32
CA GLY A 98 11.63 0.13 -22.41
C GLY A 98 10.96 0.59 -21.11
N LYS A 99 9.75 0.11 -20.85
CA LYS A 99 8.99 0.41 -19.63
C LYS A 99 8.96 -0.79 -18.68
N ILE A 100 8.90 -0.49 -17.40
CA ILE A 100 8.57 -1.45 -16.35
C ILE A 100 7.13 -1.19 -15.93
N VAL A 101 6.31 -2.23 -15.98
CA VAL A 101 4.91 -2.18 -15.54
C VAL A 101 4.78 -2.91 -14.20
N THR A 102 4.16 -2.26 -13.24
CA THR A 102 3.84 -2.80 -11.93
C THR A 102 2.36 -2.61 -11.63
N ALA A 103 1.85 -3.30 -10.62
CA ALA A 103 0.58 -2.89 -10.01
C ALA A 103 0.67 -1.44 -9.53
N GLY A 104 -0.45 -0.72 -9.53
CA GLY A 104 -0.54 0.61 -8.94
C GLY A 104 -0.30 0.57 -7.44
N GLY A 105 0.20 1.67 -6.87
CA GLY A 105 0.45 1.76 -5.44
C GLY A 105 -0.84 1.79 -4.62
N PHE A 106 -0.79 1.18 -3.45
CA PHE A 106 -1.85 1.20 -2.45
C PHE A 106 -1.32 1.88 -1.18
N ASP A 107 -1.83 3.06 -0.87
CA ASP A 107 -1.52 3.76 0.38
C ASP A 107 -2.59 3.45 1.43
N SER A 108 -2.21 2.72 2.46
CA SER A 108 -3.11 2.18 3.49
C SER A 108 -3.17 3.03 4.76
N HIS A 109 -2.63 4.25 4.74
CA HIS A 109 -2.66 5.15 5.90
C HIS A 109 -2.93 6.59 5.46
N ILE A 110 -4.22 6.92 5.30
CA ILE A 110 -4.65 8.22 4.78
C ILE A 110 -5.54 8.95 5.79
N HIS A 111 -5.20 10.21 6.09
CA HIS A 111 -6.10 11.16 6.74
C HIS A 111 -6.85 11.91 5.64
N PHE A 112 -8.14 11.62 5.45
CA PHE A 112 -8.96 12.31 4.46
C PHE A 112 -9.41 13.68 5.00
N ILE A 113 -8.52 14.65 4.96
CA ILE A 113 -8.76 16.03 5.41
C ILE A 113 -9.01 16.92 4.20
N CYS A 114 -8.11 16.89 3.22
CA CYS A 114 -8.15 17.73 2.04
C CYS A 114 -8.12 16.87 0.76
N PRO A 115 -9.10 16.99 -0.15
CA PRO A 115 -9.21 16.11 -1.31
C PRO A 115 -8.10 16.31 -2.36
N GLN A 116 -7.39 17.43 -2.35
CA GLN A 116 -6.30 17.69 -3.28
C GLN A 116 -5.18 16.64 -3.20
N GLN A 117 -5.01 15.99 -2.06
CA GLN A 117 -4.06 14.89 -1.91
C GLN A 117 -4.31 13.70 -2.87
N ILE A 118 -5.54 13.54 -3.37
CA ILE A 118 -5.90 12.44 -4.28
C ILE A 118 -5.18 12.61 -5.62
N ASP A 119 -5.14 13.83 -6.15
CA ASP A 119 -4.41 14.12 -7.38
C ASP A 119 -2.90 13.94 -7.21
N ASP A 120 -2.34 14.40 -6.09
CA ASP A 120 -0.93 14.20 -5.77
C ASP A 120 -0.58 12.71 -5.63
N ALA A 121 -1.43 11.93 -5.00
CA ALA A 121 -1.28 10.49 -4.90
C ALA A 121 -1.28 9.83 -6.28
N LEU A 122 -2.25 10.15 -7.12
CA LEU A 122 -2.38 9.58 -8.46
C LEU A 122 -1.15 9.91 -9.33
N HIS A 123 -0.68 11.15 -9.31
CA HIS A 123 0.52 11.57 -10.03
C HIS A 123 1.80 10.88 -9.53
N SER A 124 1.81 10.39 -8.29
CA SER A 124 2.94 9.63 -7.73
C SER A 124 2.89 8.13 -8.00
N GLY A 125 1.82 7.63 -8.65
CA GLY A 125 1.62 6.22 -8.97
C GLY A 125 0.79 5.44 -7.93
N ILE A 126 0.17 6.11 -6.98
CA ILE A 126 -0.81 5.52 -6.06
C ILE A 126 -2.16 5.48 -6.78
N THR A 127 -2.80 4.32 -6.78
CA THR A 127 -4.10 4.09 -7.43
C THR A 127 -5.19 3.66 -6.46
N THR A 128 -4.82 3.39 -5.21
CA THR A 128 -5.74 3.01 -4.14
C THR A 128 -5.35 3.69 -2.84
N MET A 129 -6.30 4.28 -2.15
CA MET A 129 -6.12 4.95 -0.85
C MET A 129 -7.12 4.38 0.16
N LEU A 130 -6.62 3.95 1.32
CA LEU A 130 -7.44 3.51 2.46
C LEU A 130 -7.14 4.37 3.68
N GLY A 131 -8.18 4.85 4.32
CA GLY A 131 -8.06 5.65 5.55
C GLY A 131 -9.39 6.15 6.06
N GLY A 132 -9.38 7.28 6.73
CA GLY A 132 -10.58 7.91 7.26
C GLY A 132 -10.33 9.36 7.63
N GLY A 133 -11.35 10.06 8.11
CA GLY A 133 -11.16 11.43 8.55
C GLY A 133 -12.40 12.30 8.60
N THR A 134 -13.51 11.82 8.09
CA THR A 134 -14.79 12.53 8.14
C THR A 134 -15.72 11.88 9.16
N GLY A 135 -16.20 12.66 10.11
CA GLY A 135 -17.08 12.13 11.14
C GLY A 135 -17.67 13.23 12.04
N PRO A 136 -18.40 12.84 13.10
CA PRO A 136 -19.15 13.75 13.95
C PRO A 136 -18.25 14.59 14.89
N ALA A 137 -16.98 14.21 15.04
CA ALA A 137 -16.04 14.91 15.92
C ALA A 137 -14.78 15.29 15.15
N HIS A 138 -14.17 16.40 15.53
CA HIS A 138 -12.92 16.88 14.92
C HIS A 138 -11.79 15.84 15.00
N GLY A 139 -11.70 15.09 16.12
CA GLY A 139 -10.73 14.02 16.30
C GLY A 139 -10.77 12.91 15.23
N THR A 140 -11.85 12.78 14.46
CA THR A 140 -11.89 11.80 13.35
C THR A 140 -10.85 12.07 12.27
N LEU A 141 -10.48 13.33 12.05
CA LEU A 141 -9.43 13.74 11.13
C LEU A 141 -8.05 13.24 11.60
N ALA A 142 -7.79 13.39 12.91
CA ALA A 142 -6.52 13.00 13.53
C ALA A 142 -6.36 11.48 13.69
N THR A 143 -7.46 10.73 13.68
CA THR A 143 -7.48 9.29 14.00
C THR A 143 -7.74 8.37 12.81
N THR A 144 -7.80 8.91 11.59
CA THR A 144 -8.06 8.15 10.35
C THR A 144 -9.33 7.30 10.41
N CYS A 145 -10.38 7.79 11.08
CA CYS A 145 -11.69 7.12 11.20
C CYS A 145 -12.77 7.88 10.45
N THR A 146 -13.68 7.14 9.83
CA THR A 146 -14.99 7.65 9.34
C THR A 146 -16.08 6.87 10.04
N PRO A 147 -16.52 7.31 11.27
CA PRO A 147 -17.39 6.50 12.11
C PRO A 147 -18.86 6.63 11.72
N GLY A 148 -19.50 5.48 11.66
CA GLY A 148 -20.94 5.35 11.47
C GLY A 148 -21.38 5.31 10.01
N PRO A 149 -22.49 4.59 9.72
CA PRO A 149 -22.93 4.31 8.35
C PRO A 149 -23.23 5.57 7.54
N TRP A 150 -23.74 6.62 8.20
CA TRP A 150 -24.08 7.86 7.51
C TRP A 150 -22.84 8.58 6.96
N HIS A 151 -21.78 8.73 7.78
CA HIS A 151 -20.54 9.37 7.33
C HIS A 151 -19.81 8.53 6.29
N ILE A 152 -19.76 7.21 6.47
CA ILE A 152 -19.20 6.28 5.48
C ILE A 152 -19.94 6.43 4.13
N GLY A 153 -21.29 6.44 4.17
CA GLY A 153 -22.11 6.62 2.98
C GLY A 153 -21.85 7.97 2.29
N ARG A 154 -21.63 9.07 3.05
CA ARG A 154 -21.27 10.37 2.44
C ARG A 154 -19.89 10.34 1.79
N MET A 155 -18.91 9.71 2.44
CA MET A 155 -17.58 9.57 1.86
C MET A 155 -17.59 8.71 0.59
N LEU A 156 -18.31 7.59 0.60
CA LEU A 156 -18.49 6.75 -0.60
C LEU A 156 -19.12 7.55 -1.75
N GLN A 157 -20.14 8.36 -1.49
CA GLN A 157 -20.74 9.22 -2.51
C GLN A 157 -19.77 10.28 -3.04
N SER A 158 -18.90 10.84 -2.20
CA SER A 158 -17.90 11.81 -2.64
C SER A 158 -16.83 11.19 -3.51
N SER A 159 -16.61 9.88 -3.41
CA SER A 159 -15.61 9.14 -4.19
C SER A 159 -15.89 9.14 -5.69
N ASP A 160 -17.15 9.27 -6.10
CA ASP A 160 -17.56 9.28 -7.51
C ASP A 160 -16.91 10.43 -8.32
N ALA A 161 -16.41 11.46 -7.63
CA ALA A 161 -15.76 12.61 -8.26
C ALA A 161 -14.29 12.35 -8.65
N PHE A 162 -13.69 11.23 -8.21
CA PHE A 162 -12.24 11.01 -8.31
C PHE A 162 -11.90 9.74 -9.11
N SER A 163 -10.86 9.83 -9.93
CA SER A 163 -10.30 8.69 -10.68
C SER A 163 -9.31 7.88 -9.81
N MET A 164 -9.73 7.49 -8.61
CA MET A 164 -8.94 6.79 -7.59
C MET A 164 -9.81 5.72 -6.92
N ASN A 165 -9.24 4.59 -6.57
CA ASN A 165 -9.92 3.64 -5.69
C ASN A 165 -9.84 4.16 -4.25
N LEU A 166 -10.96 4.49 -3.66
CA LEU A 166 -11.05 5.06 -2.32
C LEU A 166 -11.78 4.10 -1.39
N ALA A 167 -11.19 3.83 -0.23
CA ALA A 167 -11.77 2.98 0.80
C ALA A 167 -11.70 3.65 2.16
N TYR A 168 -12.71 3.42 2.99
CA TYR A 168 -12.88 4.12 4.27
C TYR A 168 -12.90 3.18 5.45
N ALA A 169 -12.16 3.56 6.50
CA ALA A 169 -12.10 2.84 7.76
C ALA A 169 -13.15 3.37 8.74
N GLY A 170 -13.96 2.49 9.29
CA GLY A 170 -14.81 2.78 10.42
C GLY A 170 -14.01 2.92 11.72
N LYS A 171 -14.60 3.49 12.76
CA LYS A 171 -14.02 3.60 14.09
C LYS A 171 -14.03 2.24 14.80
N GLY A 172 -12.84 1.68 15.07
CA GLY A 172 -12.69 0.36 15.71
C GLY A 172 -12.88 0.37 17.23
N ASN A 173 -12.74 1.53 17.87
CA ASN A 173 -12.82 1.65 19.33
C ASN A 173 -14.29 1.58 19.81
N SER A 174 -14.71 0.38 20.20
CA SER A 174 -16.02 0.11 20.80
C SER A 174 -15.92 -1.08 21.75
N SER A 175 -16.62 -0.98 22.88
CA SER A 175 -16.75 -2.07 23.84
C SER A 175 -17.86 -3.06 23.47
N MET A 176 -18.68 -2.74 22.45
CA MET A 176 -19.80 -3.57 21.99
C MET A 176 -19.68 -3.85 20.49
N PRO A 177 -19.97 -5.06 20.03
CA PRO A 177 -19.82 -5.45 18.63
C PRO A 177 -20.79 -4.72 17.69
N SER A 178 -22.01 -4.45 18.12
CA SER A 178 -23.06 -3.89 17.26
C SER A 178 -22.68 -2.59 16.58
N GLY A 179 -21.98 -1.68 17.28
CA GLY A 179 -21.52 -0.42 16.71
C GLY A 179 -20.39 -0.58 15.69
N LEU A 180 -19.67 -1.71 15.71
CA LEU A 180 -18.67 -2.05 14.69
C LEU A 180 -19.33 -2.74 13.49
N GLU A 181 -20.25 -3.68 13.75
CA GLU A 181 -21.00 -4.40 12.72
C GLU A 181 -21.78 -3.45 11.81
N GLU A 182 -22.46 -2.46 12.39
CA GLU A 182 -23.22 -1.48 11.59
C GLU A 182 -22.33 -0.65 10.65
N GLN A 183 -21.07 -0.38 11.04
CA GLN A 183 -20.12 0.36 10.19
C GLN A 183 -19.66 -0.49 9.01
N VAL A 184 -19.34 -1.76 9.25
CA VAL A 184 -18.97 -2.71 8.18
C VAL A 184 -20.15 -2.87 7.21
N LEU A 185 -21.37 -3.08 7.71
CA LEU A 185 -22.59 -3.17 6.89
C LEU A 185 -22.90 -1.85 6.17
N GLY A 186 -22.45 -0.73 6.72
CA GLY A 186 -22.55 0.59 6.10
C GLY A 186 -21.51 0.89 5.02
N GLY A 187 -20.58 -0.05 4.76
CA GLY A 187 -19.59 0.05 3.71
C GLY A 187 -18.16 0.38 4.17
N ALA A 188 -17.85 0.27 5.47
CA ALA A 188 -16.48 0.38 5.94
C ALA A 188 -15.64 -0.80 5.38
N ALA A 189 -14.52 -0.48 4.73
CA ALA A 189 -13.60 -1.47 4.19
C ALA A 189 -12.63 -2.04 5.24
N ALA A 190 -12.48 -1.33 6.36
CA ALA A 190 -11.61 -1.70 7.48
C ALA A 190 -12.13 -1.07 8.78
N LEU A 191 -11.57 -1.48 9.91
CA LEU A 191 -11.81 -0.85 11.21
C LEU A 191 -10.50 -0.27 11.76
N LYS A 192 -10.54 0.99 12.21
CA LYS A 192 -9.36 1.68 12.77
C LYS A 192 -9.47 1.85 14.25
N LEU A 193 -8.50 1.31 14.98
CA LEU A 193 -8.26 1.55 16.40
C LEU A 193 -7.26 2.71 16.58
N HIS A 194 -7.54 3.60 17.50
CA HIS A 194 -6.64 4.71 17.84
C HIS A 194 -6.68 5.02 19.33
N GLU A 195 -5.52 5.32 19.93
CA GLU A 195 -5.41 5.61 21.37
C GLU A 195 -6.30 6.74 21.86
N ASP A 196 -6.50 7.79 21.04
CA ASP A 196 -7.38 8.92 21.40
C ASP A 196 -8.83 8.51 21.71
N TRP A 197 -9.24 7.35 21.20
CA TRP A 197 -10.55 6.75 21.48
C TRP A 197 -10.50 5.64 22.55
N GLY A 198 -9.33 5.35 23.11
CA GLY A 198 -9.10 4.30 24.10
C GLY A 198 -8.88 2.93 23.46
N SER A 199 -7.64 2.66 23.01
CA SER A 199 -7.22 1.34 22.48
C SER A 199 -6.87 0.38 23.60
N THR A 200 -7.86 0.10 24.46
CA THR A 200 -7.74 -0.87 25.56
C THR A 200 -7.70 -2.31 25.03
N PRO A 201 -7.15 -3.28 25.80
CA PRO A 201 -7.21 -4.69 25.42
C PRO A 201 -8.62 -5.17 25.04
N GLY A 202 -9.64 -4.72 25.75
CA GLY A 202 -11.03 -5.07 25.47
C GLY A 202 -11.54 -4.48 24.14
N ALA A 203 -11.18 -3.24 23.81
CA ALA A 203 -11.54 -2.63 22.53
C ALA A 203 -10.82 -3.33 21.36
N ILE A 204 -9.55 -3.68 21.54
CA ILE A 204 -8.78 -4.43 20.54
C ILE A 204 -9.40 -5.81 20.29
N ASP A 205 -9.71 -6.55 21.34
CA ASP A 205 -10.31 -7.88 21.24
C ASP A 205 -11.68 -7.86 20.56
N ASN A 206 -12.53 -6.91 20.97
CA ASN A 206 -13.86 -6.74 20.36
C ASN A 206 -13.78 -6.36 18.87
N CYS A 207 -12.88 -5.43 18.53
CA CYS A 207 -12.68 -5.00 17.15
C CYS A 207 -12.23 -6.15 16.25
N LEU A 208 -11.23 -6.91 16.68
CA LEU A 208 -10.71 -8.07 15.95
C LEU A 208 -11.76 -9.19 15.83
N SER A 209 -12.59 -9.40 16.86
CA SER A 209 -13.65 -10.40 16.81
C SER A 209 -14.73 -10.06 15.78
N VAL A 210 -15.07 -8.78 15.63
CA VAL A 210 -15.98 -8.33 14.57
C VAL A 210 -15.32 -8.41 13.19
N ALA A 211 -14.05 -8.03 13.09
CA ALA A 211 -13.29 -8.11 11.86
C ALA A 211 -13.18 -9.54 11.34
N ASP A 212 -12.88 -10.50 12.20
CA ASP A 212 -12.86 -11.93 11.85
C ASP A 212 -14.22 -12.42 11.32
N LYS A 213 -15.32 -11.93 11.89
CA LYS A 213 -16.68 -12.28 11.46
C LYS A 213 -17.01 -11.79 10.05
N PHE A 214 -16.52 -10.62 9.67
CA PHE A 214 -16.85 -9.97 8.40
C PHE A 214 -15.73 -10.02 7.36
N ASP A 215 -14.60 -10.63 7.71
CA ASP A 215 -13.40 -10.72 6.86
C ASP A 215 -12.92 -9.33 6.39
N VAL A 216 -12.76 -8.41 7.36
CA VAL A 216 -12.24 -7.06 7.13
C VAL A 216 -11.00 -6.81 7.97
N GLN A 217 -10.09 -5.95 7.51
CA GLN A 217 -8.84 -5.65 8.21
C GLN A 217 -9.06 -4.72 9.39
N VAL A 218 -8.26 -4.92 10.44
CA VAL A 218 -8.09 -3.96 11.54
C VAL A 218 -6.75 -3.25 11.39
N MET A 219 -6.79 -1.93 11.50
CA MET A 219 -5.61 -1.07 11.57
C MET A 219 -5.51 -0.43 12.95
N ILE A 220 -4.32 -0.31 13.50
CA ILE A 220 -4.14 0.24 14.83
C ILE A 220 -3.00 1.26 14.94
N HIS A 221 -3.30 2.43 15.51
CA HIS A 221 -2.37 3.29 16.21
C HIS A 221 -2.40 2.89 17.68
N THR A 222 -1.35 2.28 18.18
CA THR A 222 -1.30 1.71 19.54
C THR A 222 -1.14 2.81 20.60
N ASP A 223 -1.32 2.44 21.86
CA ASP A 223 -1.30 3.31 23.03
C ASP A 223 0.11 3.88 23.31
N THR A 224 0.41 5.07 22.80
CA THR A 224 1.72 5.73 22.92
C THR A 224 2.14 5.94 24.37
N LEU A 225 1.20 6.37 25.21
CA LEU A 225 1.46 6.74 26.61
C LEU A 225 1.36 5.57 27.57
N ASN A 226 1.08 4.37 27.08
CA ASN A 226 0.90 3.16 27.90
C ASN A 226 -0.22 3.33 28.97
N GLU A 227 -1.28 4.07 28.65
CA GLU A 227 -2.39 4.33 29.58
C GLU A 227 -3.23 3.08 29.86
N SER A 228 -3.33 2.19 28.87
CA SER A 228 -4.11 0.95 28.94
C SER A 228 -3.26 -0.30 29.11
N GLY A 229 -1.96 -0.13 29.32
CA GLY A 229 -0.98 -1.19 29.46
C GLY A 229 0.20 -1.03 28.50
N PHE A 230 1.18 -1.90 28.62
CA PHE A 230 2.38 -1.91 27.78
C PHE A 230 2.17 -2.70 26.49
N VAL A 231 3.18 -2.73 25.63
CA VAL A 231 3.12 -3.42 24.34
C VAL A 231 2.74 -4.90 24.47
N GLU A 232 3.17 -5.56 25.53
CA GLU A 232 2.83 -6.94 25.81
C GLU A 232 1.33 -7.15 26.05
N ASN A 233 0.65 -6.18 26.65
CA ASN A 233 -0.82 -6.22 26.84
C ASN A 233 -1.54 -6.11 25.49
N THR A 234 -1.05 -5.24 24.61
CA THR A 234 -1.57 -5.11 23.23
C THR A 234 -1.34 -6.39 22.42
N ILE A 235 -0.13 -6.97 22.46
CA ILE A 235 0.17 -8.25 21.79
C ILE A 235 -0.75 -9.36 22.30
N ASN A 236 -0.95 -9.45 23.61
CA ASN A 236 -1.87 -10.43 24.20
C ASN A 236 -3.32 -10.21 23.75
N ALA A 237 -3.79 -8.96 23.63
CA ALA A 237 -5.14 -8.64 23.17
C ALA A 237 -5.34 -8.99 21.69
N ILE A 238 -4.32 -8.81 20.85
CA ILE A 238 -4.32 -9.24 19.46
C ILE A 238 -4.52 -10.76 19.36
N ASN A 239 -3.91 -11.51 20.25
CA ASN A 239 -4.12 -12.96 20.40
C ASN A 239 -3.96 -13.73 19.08
N LYS A 240 -2.87 -13.49 18.35
CA LYS A 240 -2.51 -14.15 17.09
C LYS A 240 -3.49 -13.91 15.93
N ARG A 241 -4.36 -12.92 16.01
CA ARG A 241 -5.21 -12.48 14.90
C ARG A 241 -4.46 -11.52 14.00
N THR A 242 -4.80 -11.47 12.73
CA THR A 242 -4.15 -10.55 11.78
C THR A 242 -4.50 -9.11 12.08
N ILE A 243 -3.48 -8.24 12.15
CA ILE A 243 -3.65 -6.81 12.38
C ILE A 243 -2.56 -6.01 11.66
N HIS A 244 -2.94 -4.85 11.13
CA HIS A 244 -2.03 -3.88 10.52
C HIS A 244 -1.66 -2.82 11.56
N THR A 245 -0.39 -2.77 11.99
CA THR A 245 0.11 -1.77 12.94
C THR A 245 0.73 -0.60 12.20
N PHE A 246 0.30 0.62 12.54
CA PHE A 246 0.80 1.86 11.95
C PHE A 246 2.10 2.31 12.60
N HIS A 247 2.95 3.04 11.81
CA HIS A 247 4.23 3.64 12.28
C HIS A 247 4.92 2.81 13.37
N THR A 248 5.12 1.53 13.06
CA THR A 248 5.52 0.50 14.04
C THR A 248 6.95 0.66 14.58
N GLU A 249 7.72 1.64 14.08
CA GLU A 249 8.98 2.02 14.72
C GLU A 249 8.79 2.99 15.90
N GLY A 250 7.63 3.63 16.01
CA GLY A 250 7.23 4.45 17.16
C GLY A 250 7.17 5.97 16.93
N ALA A 251 7.80 6.54 15.90
CA ALA A 251 7.84 7.99 15.70
C ALA A 251 6.44 8.59 15.49
N GLY A 252 5.58 7.93 14.72
CA GLY A 252 4.20 8.33 14.50
C GLY A 252 3.27 8.11 15.70
N GLY A 253 3.71 7.38 16.72
CA GLY A 253 2.98 6.99 17.93
C GLY A 253 2.89 5.48 18.09
N GLY A 254 2.70 5.06 19.32
CA GLY A 254 2.57 3.66 19.71
C GLY A 254 3.63 3.26 20.73
N HIS A 255 3.22 2.67 21.85
CA HIS A 255 4.04 2.09 22.93
C HIS A 255 5.52 2.49 22.89
N ALA A 256 5.82 3.79 22.97
CA ALA A 256 7.16 4.31 22.72
C ALA A 256 8.15 3.92 23.84
N PRO A 257 9.33 3.38 23.52
CA PRO A 257 9.82 3.01 22.18
C PRO A 257 9.52 1.55 21.78
N ASP A 258 8.76 0.83 22.59
CA ASP A 258 8.71 -0.64 22.59
C ASP A 258 7.83 -1.24 21.47
N ILE A 259 7.04 -0.43 20.78
CA ILE A 259 6.16 -0.91 19.70
C ILE A 259 6.89 -1.74 18.64
N ILE A 260 8.16 -1.45 18.39
CA ILE A 260 8.96 -2.17 17.40
C ILE A 260 9.07 -3.68 17.69
N LYS A 261 8.87 -4.11 18.95
CA LYS A 261 8.86 -5.53 19.33
C LYS A 261 7.80 -6.33 18.58
N ILE A 262 6.69 -5.70 18.23
CA ILE A 262 5.56 -6.35 17.54
C ILE A 262 5.93 -6.85 16.13
N CYS A 263 7.02 -6.33 15.53
CA CYS A 263 7.55 -6.83 14.27
C CYS A 263 8.02 -8.30 14.34
N GLY A 264 8.20 -8.84 15.53
CA GLY A 264 8.51 -10.25 15.76
C GLY A 264 7.30 -11.19 15.70
N GLU A 265 6.08 -10.64 15.64
CA GLU A 265 4.85 -11.43 15.66
C GLU A 265 4.41 -11.79 14.23
N PRO A 266 4.29 -13.09 13.89
CA PRO A 266 4.10 -13.53 12.49
C PRO A 266 2.72 -13.18 11.91
N TYR A 267 1.76 -12.81 12.73
CA TYR A 267 0.40 -12.42 12.35
C TYR A 267 0.21 -10.90 12.28
N VAL A 268 1.24 -10.13 12.60
CA VAL A 268 1.20 -8.66 12.50
C VAL A 268 1.76 -8.21 11.16
N LEU A 269 1.12 -7.20 10.58
CA LEU A 269 1.57 -6.51 9.38
C LEU A 269 2.11 -5.12 9.79
N PRO A 270 3.40 -5.03 10.17
CA PRO A 270 3.98 -3.76 10.58
C PRO A 270 4.14 -2.82 9.39
N SER A 271 3.76 -1.55 9.56
CA SER A 271 3.97 -0.53 8.55
C SER A 271 4.79 0.65 9.03
N SER A 272 5.48 1.26 8.09
CA SER A 272 6.17 2.54 8.23
C SER A 272 5.36 3.66 7.66
N THR A 273 5.57 4.86 8.20
CA THR A 273 5.23 6.11 7.52
C THR A 273 6.44 6.64 6.75
N ASN A 274 6.20 7.23 5.59
CA ASN A 274 7.27 7.52 4.65
C ASN A 274 8.31 8.56 5.11
N PRO A 275 8.04 9.55 5.98
CA PRO A 275 9.08 10.51 6.40
C PRO A 275 10.22 9.92 7.19
N THR A 276 10.03 8.78 7.89
CA THR A 276 11.13 8.10 8.57
C THR A 276 12.05 7.35 7.60
N ARG A 277 11.64 7.22 6.33
CA ARG A 277 12.33 6.42 5.30
C ARG A 277 12.98 7.25 4.21
N PRO A 278 14.21 6.95 3.81
CA PRO A 278 15.21 6.24 4.63
C PRO A 278 15.71 7.11 5.79
N PHE A 279 16.21 6.51 6.86
CA PHE A 279 16.86 7.24 7.95
C PHE A 279 18.11 7.97 7.45
N THR A 280 18.19 9.28 7.69
CA THR A 280 19.29 10.17 7.30
C THR A 280 19.70 11.06 8.46
N VAL A 281 20.70 11.88 8.26
CA VAL A 281 21.20 12.81 9.30
C VAL A 281 20.14 13.82 9.78
N ASN A 282 19.18 14.19 8.92
CA ASN A 282 18.15 15.18 9.23
C ASN A 282 16.83 14.55 9.70
N THR A 283 16.67 13.23 9.64
CA THR A 283 15.37 12.57 9.88
C THR A 283 14.83 12.84 11.27
N VAL A 284 15.68 12.86 12.28
CA VAL A 284 15.26 13.11 13.67
C VAL A 284 14.72 14.54 13.84
N GLU A 285 15.45 15.53 13.38
CA GLU A 285 15.05 16.95 13.49
C GLU A 285 13.78 17.22 12.70
N GLU A 286 13.72 16.73 11.47
CA GLU A 286 12.54 16.86 10.60
C GLU A 286 11.30 16.22 11.24
N HIS A 287 11.47 15.08 11.89
CA HIS A 287 10.36 14.39 12.55
C HIS A 287 9.93 15.07 13.85
N LEU A 288 10.86 15.59 14.63
CA LEU A 288 10.55 16.41 15.81
C LEU A 288 9.73 17.65 15.41
N ASP A 289 10.16 18.37 14.38
CA ASP A 289 9.42 19.53 13.87
C ASP A 289 8.02 19.15 13.39
N MET A 290 7.91 18.05 12.65
CA MET A 290 6.63 17.55 12.16
C MET A 290 5.69 17.17 13.32
N LEU A 291 6.18 16.48 14.33
CA LEU A 291 5.39 16.08 15.51
C LEU A 291 4.92 17.32 16.28
N MET A 292 5.81 18.30 16.51
CA MET A 292 5.45 19.56 17.19
C MET A 292 4.29 20.27 16.47
N VAL A 293 4.32 20.33 15.14
CA VAL A 293 3.27 20.96 14.34
C VAL A 293 1.97 20.12 14.38
N CYS A 294 2.03 18.82 14.14
CA CYS A 294 0.85 17.96 14.04
C CYS A 294 0.09 17.81 15.36
N HIS A 295 0.80 17.89 16.50
CA HIS A 295 0.21 17.78 17.84
C HIS A 295 -0.03 19.15 18.50
N HIS A 296 0.15 20.27 17.77
CA HIS A 296 -0.01 21.61 18.30
C HIS A 296 0.84 21.90 19.55
N LEU A 297 2.05 21.34 19.60
CA LEU A 297 2.99 21.51 20.71
C LEU A 297 3.79 22.79 20.58
N ASP A 298 4.28 23.31 21.73
CA ASP A 298 5.06 24.54 21.79
C ASP A 298 6.51 24.26 22.22
N LYS A 299 7.47 24.64 21.37
CA LYS A 299 8.90 24.45 21.64
C LYS A 299 9.40 25.24 22.87
N SER A 300 8.65 26.23 23.34
CA SER A 300 8.96 26.97 24.58
C SER A 300 8.52 26.24 25.85
N ILE A 301 7.73 25.16 25.73
CA ILE A 301 7.24 24.36 26.85
C ILE A 301 8.09 23.09 26.98
N PRO A 302 8.88 22.94 28.06
CA PRO A 302 9.79 21.78 28.22
C PRO A 302 9.06 20.43 28.22
N GLU A 303 7.84 20.37 28.73
CA GLU A 303 7.02 19.15 28.76
C GLU A 303 6.62 18.71 27.35
N ASP A 304 6.27 19.66 26.46
CA ASP A 304 5.94 19.40 25.06
C ASP A 304 7.15 18.85 24.32
N VAL A 305 8.32 19.46 24.54
CA VAL A 305 9.58 18.98 23.95
C VAL A 305 9.90 17.56 24.44
N SER A 306 9.79 17.33 25.76
CA SER A 306 10.04 16.00 26.35
C SER A 306 9.10 14.93 25.80
N PHE A 307 7.83 15.27 25.57
CA PHE A 307 6.87 14.39 24.95
C PHE A 307 7.30 14.02 23.53
N ALA A 308 7.67 15.03 22.72
CA ALA A 308 8.13 14.80 21.35
C ALA A 308 9.38 13.91 21.31
N GLU A 309 10.38 14.21 22.13
CA GLU A 309 11.63 13.43 22.22
C GLU A 309 11.41 12.01 22.73
N SER A 310 10.36 11.75 23.52
CA SER A 310 10.03 10.41 23.99
C SER A 310 9.62 9.48 22.84
N ARG A 311 9.02 10.01 21.79
CA ARG A 311 8.54 9.28 20.60
C ARG A 311 9.59 9.20 19.50
N ILE A 312 10.33 10.28 19.25
CA ILE A 312 11.26 10.38 18.12
C ILE A 312 12.63 9.86 18.54
N ARG A 313 12.99 8.67 18.06
CA ARG A 313 14.23 8.00 18.43
C ARG A 313 15.02 7.56 17.21
N ARG A 314 16.27 8.02 17.12
CA ARG A 314 17.18 7.64 16.03
C ARG A 314 17.41 6.14 15.93
N GLU A 315 17.44 5.46 17.08
CA GLU A 315 17.76 4.04 17.18
C GLU A 315 16.65 3.19 16.50
N THR A 316 15.39 3.48 16.78
CA THR A 316 14.26 2.76 16.19
C THR A 316 14.11 3.08 14.71
N MET A 317 14.26 4.36 14.31
CA MET A 317 14.20 4.77 12.91
C MET A 317 15.36 4.17 12.07
N ALA A 318 16.56 4.07 12.65
CA ALA A 318 17.69 3.42 11.97
C ALA A 318 17.50 1.90 11.87
N ALA A 319 16.98 1.26 12.93
CA ALA A 319 16.67 -0.17 12.93
C ALA A 319 15.56 -0.51 11.92
N GLU A 320 14.59 0.36 11.75
CA GLU A 320 13.48 0.19 10.80
C GLU A 320 13.97 -0.01 9.36
N ASP A 321 15.00 0.72 8.90
CA ASP A 321 15.62 0.51 7.58
C ASP A 321 16.09 -0.94 7.41
N ILE A 322 16.78 -1.47 8.41
CA ILE A 322 17.31 -2.83 8.41
C ILE A 322 16.17 -3.85 8.42
N LEU A 323 15.16 -3.62 9.25
CA LEU A 323 13.98 -4.50 9.36
C LEU A 323 13.17 -4.53 8.06
N HIS A 324 13.11 -3.41 7.30
CA HIS A 324 12.54 -3.41 5.95
C HIS A 324 13.30 -4.31 4.99
N ASP A 325 14.63 -4.26 5.01
CA ASP A 325 15.47 -5.07 4.14
C ASP A 325 15.43 -6.56 4.50
N MET A 326 15.24 -6.87 5.78
CA MET A 326 15.01 -8.23 6.29
C MET A 326 13.60 -8.75 6.01
N GLY A 327 12.65 -7.89 5.64
CA GLY A 327 11.26 -8.27 5.40
C GLY A 327 10.37 -8.29 6.63
N ALA A 328 10.85 -7.81 7.79
CA ALA A 328 10.07 -7.75 9.03
C ALA A 328 8.98 -6.66 8.98
N PHE A 329 9.22 -5.56 8.26
CA PHE A 329 8.20 -4.57 7.95
C PHE A 329 7.51 -4.92 6.64
N SER A 330 6.19 -5.05 6.69
CA SER A 330 5.37 -5.53 5.56
C SER A 330 4.96 -4.41 4.62
N ILE A 331 4.70 -3.20 5.13
CA ILE A 331 4.05 -2.11 4.39
C ILE A 331 4.83 -0.80 4.57
N ILE A 332 4.82 0.04 3.54
CA ILE A 332 5.17 1.47 3.61
C ILE A 332 3.95 2.26 3.13
N ALA A 333 3.45 3.14 3.98
CA ALA A 333 2.31 4.02 3.74
C ALA A 333 2.70 5.48 3.96
N SER A 334 1.82 6.43 3.72
CA SER A 334 2.18 7.85 3.83
C SER A 334 1.99 8.44 5.21
N ASP A 335 0.91 8.15 5.89
CA ASP A 335 0.38 8.96 6.99
C ASP A 335 0.01 10.38 6.51
N SER A 336 -0.60 10.43 5.32
CA SER A 336 -0.89 11.66 4.60
C SER A 336 -1.75 12.61 5.40
N GLN A 337 -1.38 13.89 5.38
CA GLN A 337 -2.02 15.02 6.06
C GLN A 337 -1.96 14.98 7.60
N ALA A 338 -1.20 14.05 8.18
CA ALA A 338 -0.75 14.08 9.57
C ALA A 338 0.78 14.09 9.62
N MET A 339 1.43 12.98 9.98
CA MET A 339 2.90 12.91 10.07
C MET A 339 3.52 12.27 8.82
N GLY A 340 3.01 12.56 7.62
CA GLY A 340 3.49 11.97 6.39
C GLY A 340 3.17 12.76 5.12
N ARG A 341 3.62 12.21 3.97
CA ARG A 341 3.60 12.91 2.68
C ARG A 341 3.04 12.00 1.59
N VAL A 342 1.86 12.36 1.05
CA VAL A 342 1.10 11.56 0.09
C VAL A 342 1.88 11.21 -1.19
N GLY A 343 2.64 12.12 -1.75
CA GLY A 343 3.36 11.90 -3.01
C GLY A 343 4.66 11.10 -2.91
N GLU A 344 5.08 10.66 -1.72
CA GLU A 344 6.43 10.16 -1.49
C GLU A 344 6.52 8.68 -1.13
N VAL A 345 5.42 7.93 -1.09
CA VAL A 345 5.43 6.49 -0.72
C VAL A 345 6.38 5.69 -1.61
N ILE A 346 6.19 5.77 -2.92
CA ILE A 346 6.96 4.97 -3.88
C ILE A 346 8.41 5.40 -3.90
N ILE A 347 8.70 6.70 -4.01
CA ILE A 347 10.07 7.18 -4.10
C ILE A 347 10.88 6.88 -2.84
N ARG A 348 10.31 7.07 -1.66
CA ARG A 348 10.98 6.77 -0.39
C ARG A 348 11.21 5.27 -0.18
N THR A 349 10.30 4.45 -0.65
CA THR A 349 10.49 2.99 -0.68
C THR A 349 11.74 2.61 -1.48
N TRP A 350 11.90 3.17 -2.68
CA TRP A 350 13.07 2.88 -3.52
C TRP A 350 14.36 3.53 -3.03
N GLN A 351 14.28 4.71 -2.42
CA GLN A 351 15.44 5.32 -1.74
C GLN A 351 15.92 4.45 -0.58
N THR A 352 15.00 3.88 0.20
CA THR A 352 15.33 2.94 1.28
C THR A 352 16.00 1.68 0.71
N ALA A 353 15.42 1.07 -0.31
CA ALA A 353 16.01 -0.09 -0.98
C ALA A 353 17.42 0.19 -1.49
N HIS A 354 17.63 1.35 -2.13
CA HIS A 354 18.95 1.77 -2.63
C HIS A 354 19.94 1.97 -1.50
N LYS A 355 19.56 2.67 -0.44
CA LYS A 355 20.42 2.85 0.75
C LYS A 355 20.86 1.50 1.31
N LEU A 356 19.93 0.58 1.50
CA LEU A 356 20.24 -0.73 2.08
C LEU A 356 21.12 -1.58 1.13
N LYS A 357 20.93 -1.48 -0.18
CA LYS A 357 21.84 -2.08 -1.15
C LYS A 357 23.27 -1.55 -0.99
N VAL A 358 23.45 -0.24 -0.86
CA VAL A 358 24.77 0.39 -0.73
C VAL A 358 25.43 0.03 0.61
N HIS A 359 24.68 0.05 1.71
CA HIS A 359 25.24 -0.14 3.05
C HIS A 359 25.37 -1.61 3.49
N ARG A 360 24.48 -2.49 3.02
CA ARG A 360 24.44 -3.90 3.42
C ARG A 360 24.83 -4.87 2.31
N GLY A 361 24.99 -4.37 1.08
CA GLY A 361 25.28 -5.23 -0.05
C GLY A 361 24.09 -6.09 -0.45
N ARG A 362 24.34 -7.33 -0.86
CA ARG A 362 23.34 -8.29 -1.31
C ARG A 362 22.50 -8.82 -0.14
N VAL A 363 21.24 -9.08 -0.42
CA VAL A 363 20.36 -9.83 0.50
C VAL A 363 20.83 -11.29 0.55
N SER A 364 20.91 -11.87 1.75
CA SER A 364 21.49 -13.22 1.95
C SER A 364 20.74 -14.32 1.20
N GLU A 365 19.45 -14.16 1.00
CA GLU A 365 18.56 -15.11 0.32
C GLU A 365 18.57 -14.95 -1.21
N GLU A 366 19.30 -13.94 -1.75
CA GLU A 366 19.38 -13.71 -3.20
C GLU A 366 20.25 -14.74 -3.89
N HIS A 367 19.76 -15.33 -4.96
CA HIS A 367 20.48 -16.28 -5.78
C HIS A 367 20.93 -15.62 -7.10
N GLY A 368 22.20 -15.79 -7.48
CA GLY A 368 22.78 -15.20 -8.69
C GLY A 368 23.30 -13.76 -8.48
N ASP A 369 23.64 -13.05 -9.57
CA ASP A 369 24.25 -11.72 -9.55
C ASP A 369 23.24 -10.60 -9.82
N ASN A 370 22.15 -10.59 -9.06
CA ASN A 370 21.06 -9.63 -9.20
C ASN A 370 20.50 -9.22 -7.83
N ASP A 371 19.54 -8.30 -7.80
CA ASP A 371 18.80 -7.85 -6.62
C ASP A 371 17.28 -8.11 -6.76
N ASN A 372 16.89 -9.09 -7.56
CA ASN A 372 15.49 -9.33 -7.90
C ASN A 372 14.62 -9.64 -6.67
N LEU A 373 15.16 -10.31 -5.66
CA LEU A 373 14.45 -10.58 -4.41
C LEU A 373 14.18 -9.28 -3.64
N ARG A 374 15.21 -8.42 -3.50
CA ARG A 374 15.04 -7.11 -2.87
C ARG A 374 14.04 -6.26 -3.63
N VAL A 375 14.13 -6.22 -4.96
CA VAL A 375 13.20 -5.47 -5.81
C VAL A 375 11.75 -5.93 -5.58
N LYS A 376 11.48 -7.23 -5.61
CA LYS A 376 10.13 -7.77 -5.34
C LYS A 376 9.66 -7.48 -3.90
N ARG A 377 10.54 -7.61 -2.92
CA ARG A 377 10.25 -7.32 -1.50
C ARG A 377 9.81 -5.87 -1.29
N TYR A 378 10.52 -4.92 -1.90
CA TYR A 378 10.19 -3.50 -1.74
C TYR A 378 8.97 -3.09 -2.56
N LEU A 379 8.78 -3.65 -3.75
CA LEU A 379 7.54 -3.45 -4.51
C LEU A 379 6.31 -3.94 -3.75
N ALA A 380 6.40 -5.10 -3.11
CA ALA A 380 5.28 -5.68 -2.37
C ALA A 380 4.76 -4.78 -1.24
N LYS A 381 5.62 -3.92 -0.66
CA LYS A 381 5.28 -3.08 0.51
C LYS A 381 4.22 -2.01 0.24
N TYR A 382 4.06 -1.60 -1.01
CA TYR A 382 3.05 -0.64 -1.41
C TYR A 382 2.13 -1.15 -2.54
N THR A 383 2.15 -2.45 -2.81
CA THR A 383 1.26 -3.09 -3.79
C THR A 383 0.52 -4.27 -3.18
N ILE A 384 1.08 -5.48 -3.29
CA ILE A 384 0.38 -6.70 -2.89
C ILE A 384 0.15 -6.79 -1.36
N ASN A 385 1.13 -6.38 -0.54
CA ASN A 385 1.00 -6.53 0.92
C ASN A 385 -0.18 -5.72 1.48
N PRO A 386 -0.34 -4.40 1.19
CA PRO A 386 -1.52 -3.67 1.63
C PRO A 386 -2.82 -4.11 0.92
N SER A 387 -2.73 -4.77 -0.24
CA SER A 387 -3.93 -5.24 -0.97
C SER A 387 -4.53 -6.52 -0.39
N ILE A 388 -3.73 -7.35 0.26
CA ILE A 388 -4.19 -8.58 0.93
C ILE A 388 -4.37 -8.42 2.43
N ALA A 389 -3.95 -7.30 2.98
CA ALA A 389 -4.17 -6.90 4.37
C ALA A 389 -5.62 -6.36 4.58
#